data_f2394d97f7991007bd67a96574f5d209
#
_entry.id   f2394d97f7991007bd67a96574f5d209
#
_cell.length_a   1.000
_cell.length_b   1.000
_cell.length_c   1.000
_cell.angle_alpha   90.00
_cell.angle_beta   90.00
_cell.angle_gamma   90.00
#
_symmetry.space_group_name_H-M   'P 1'
#
loop_
_entity.id
_entity.type
_entity.pdbx_description
1 polymer ?
#
loop_
_entity_poly.entity_id
_entity_poly.type
_entity_poly.pdbx_seq_one_letter_code
_entity_poly.pdbx_strand_id
1 'polypeptide(L)'
;TSGVNMADNIMVGSLGENALSAVALANQFINIYQFSCMGLGQGASIMTSRFWGMKNEKALKQTIAITTRICLVLGILFTVITWCFPEIIMKIFISEPAVISQGVSYLKVLSVSCILMGLSLAYSNVYRSVGNAKWPLFSSIGAFFLNIGCNYIFIFGKFGAPELGVTGAALGTLIARIFEFVFICMYLIFFDKKIGFRIHDIFMKCQNLMKEYVQISIPVVISD
;
A
#
# COMPACT_ATOMS: atom_id res chain seq x y z
N THR A 1 0.11 -9.63 -1.21
CA THR A 1 -0.21 -9.06 0.13
C THR A 1 -0.59 -10.13 1.14
N SER A 2 -1.50 -11.06 0.84
CA SER A 2 -1.91 -12.12 1.79
C SER A 2 -0.73 -12.97 2.28
N GLY A 3 0.23 -13.31 1.43
CA GLY A 3 1.43 -14.06 1.82
C GLY A 3 2.34 -13.30 2.79
N VAL A 4 2.48 -11.98 2.62
CA VAL A 4 3.24 -11.14 3.55
C VAL A 4 2.59 -11.15 4.93
N ASN A 5 1.28 -10.90 5.00
CA ASN A 5 0.54 -10.91 6.26
C ASN A 5 0.60 -12.28 6.97
N MET A 6 0.61 -13.38 6.21
CA MET A 6 0.74 -14.72 6.77
C MET A 6 2.14 -14.95 7.36
N ALA A 7 3.19 -14.56 6.66
CA ALA A 7 4.55 -14.65 7.15
C ALA A 7 4.77 -13.78 8.40
N ASP A 8 4.25 -12.55 8.40
CA ASP A 8 4.28 -11.65 9.55
C ASP A 8 3.58 -12.29 10.76
N ASN A 9 2.38 -12.85 10.58
CA ASN A 9 1.63 -13.48 11.66
C ASN A 9 2.35 -14.68 12.26
N ILE A 10 2.99 -15.53 11.45
CA ILE A 10 3.76 -16.68 11.92
C ILE A 10 4.97 -16.21 12.76
N MET A 11 5.70 -15.20 12.27
CA MET A 11 6.89 -14.70 12.96
C MET A 11 6.52 -13.94 14.24
N VAL A 12 5.48 -13.11 14.20
CA VAL A 12 5.00 -12.39 15.39
C VAL A 12 4.34 -13.33 16.39
N GLY A 13 3.71 -14.42 15.94
CA GLY A 13 3.12 -15.43 16.82
C GLY A 13 4.12 -16.06 17.79
N SER A 14 5.40 -16.11 17.40
CA SER A 14 6.47 -16.58 18.29
C SER A 14 6.79 -15.65 19.46
N LEU A 15 6.32 -14.38 19.40
CA LEU A 15 6.47 -13.39 20.50
C LEU A 15 5.38 -13.50 21.57
N GLY A 16 4.33 -14.31 21.32
CA GLY A 16 3.23 -14.53 22.24
C GLY A 16 1.86 -14.06 21.70
N GLU A 17 0.80 -14.45 22.41
CA GLU A 17 -0.59 -14.20 22.01
C GLU A 17 -0.94 -12.69 21.94
N ASN A 18 -0.45 -11.90 22.86
CA ASN A 18 -0.70 -10.46 22.88
C ASN A 18 -0.10 -9.74 21.66
N ALA A 19 1.12 -10.15 21.26
CA ALA A 19 1.79 -9.62 20.09
C ALA A 19 1.04 -9.97 18.80
N LEU A 20 0.64 -11.24 18.68
CA LEU A 20 -0.13 -11.72 17.53
C LEU A 20 -1.48 -11.01 17.41
N SER A 21 -2.20 -10.87 18.55
CA SER A 21 -3.49 -10.14 18.59
C SER A 21 -3.33 -8.68 18.22
N ALA A 22 -2.30 -8.00 18.73
CA ALA A 22 -2.03 -6.60 18.43
C ALA A 22 -1.78 -6.38 16.93
N VAL A 23 -0.94 -7.22 16.30
CA VAL A 23 -0.63 -7.13 14.86
C VAL A 23 -1.84 -7.48 14.01
N ALA A 24 -2.60 -8.51 14.38
CA ALA A 24 -3.79 -8.92 13.64
C ALA A 24 -4.86 -7.81 13.61
N LEU A 25 -5.15 -7.19 14.77
CA LEU A 25 -6.13 -6.10 14.88
C LEU A 25 -5.65 -4.83 14.16
N ALA A 26 -4.38 -4.49 14.30
CA ALA A 26 -3.80 -3.36 13.57
C ALA A 26 -3.87 -3.56 12.05
N ASN A 27 -3.55 -4.76 11.56
CA ASN A 27 -3.66 -5.10 10.14
C ASN A 27 -5.11 -5.06 9.65
N GLN A 28 -6.11 -5.37 10.48
CA GLN A 28 -7.51 -5.26 10.10
C GLN A 28 -7.89 -3.82 9.76
N PHE A 29 -7.41 -2.83 10.53
CA PHE A 29 -7.59 -1.41 10.21
C PHE A 29 -6.87 -1.02 8.91
N ILE A 30 -5.63 -1.47 8.73
CA ILE A 30 -4.87 -1.19 7.50
C ILE A 30 -5.51 -1.84 6.27
N ASN A 31 -6.16 -3.00 6.43
CA ASN A 31 -6.88 -3.65 5.33
C ASN A 31 -8.04 -2.81 4.82
N ILE A 32 -8.75 -2.05 5.66
CA ILE A 32 -9.80 -1.12 5.22
C ILE A 32 -9.23 -0.10 4.22
N TYR A 33 -8.07 0.47 4.54
CA TYR A 33 -7.35 1.36 3.64
C TYR A 33 -6.93 0.66 2.35
N GLN A 34 -6.39 -0.57 2.47
CA GLN A 34 -5.94 -1.36 1.33
C GLN A 34 -7.09 -1.68 0.36
N PHE A 35 -8.25 -2.09 0.85
CA PHE A 35 -9.43 -2.34 0.01
C PHE A 35 -9.90 -1.06 -0.70
N SER A 36 -9.94 0.07 0.01
CA SER A 36 -10.25 1.36 -0.61
C SER A 36 -9.29 1.71 -1.75
N CYS A 37 -7.98 1.48 -1.57
CA CYS A 37 -6.99 1.70 -2.62
C CYS A 37 -7.10 0.67 -3.76
N MET A 38 -7.49 -0.57 -3.47
CA MET A 38 -7.72 -1.58 -4.50
C MET A 38 -8.90 -1.20 -5.40
N GLY A 39 -10.03 -0.80 -4.84
CA GLY A 39 -11.18 -0.34 -5.62
C GLY A 39 -10.87 0.87 -6.50
N LEU A 40 -10.12 1.86 -5.97
CA LEU A 40 -9.62 2.98 -6.78
C LEU A 40 -8.68 2.54 -7.90
N GLY A 41 -7.79 1.60 -7.61
CA GLY A 41 -6.87 1.03 -8.60
C GLY A 41 -7.59 0.23 -9.68
N GLN A 42 -8.67 -0.49 -9.34
CA GLN A 42 -9.51 -1.20 -10.30
C GLN A 42 -10.27 -0.21 -11.21
N GLY A 43 -10.84 0.87 -10.66
CA GLY A 43 -11.42 1.95 -11.44
C GLY A 43 -10.43 2.59 -12.43
N ALA A 44 -9.21 2.83 -11.97
CA ALA A 44 -8.10 3.26 -12.84
C ALA A 44 -7.81 2.25 -13.95
N SER A 45 -7.80 0.95 -13.61
CA SER A 45 -7.53 -0.13 -14.56
C SER A 45 -8.56 -0.19 -15.69
N ILE A 46 -9.83 0.01 -15.39
CA ILE A 46 -10.91 0.05 -16.39
C ILE A 46 -10.70 1.21 -17.37
N MET A 47 -10.43 2.40 -16.86
CA MET A 47 -10.21 3.58 -17.71
C MET A 47 -8.89 3.48 -18.49
N THR A 48 -7.83 3.03 -17.87
CA THR A 48 -6.52 2.92 -18.53
C THR A 48 -6.53 1.85 -19.62
N SER A 49 -7.18 0.71 -19.44
CA SER A 49 -7.32 -0.32 -20.47
C SER A 49 -8.12 0.20 -21.68
N ARG A 50 -9.20 0.95 -21.42
CA ARG A 50 -10.00 1.60 -22.49
C ARG A 50 -9.19 2.60 -23.29
N PHE A 51 -8.50 3.53 -22.62
CA PHE A 51 -7.70 4.56 -23.31
C PHE A 51 -6.46 3.97 -23.99
N TRP A 52 -5.89 2.91 -23.42
CA TRP A 52 -4.83 2.14 -24.06
C TRP A 52 -5.29 1.51 -25.38
N GLY A 53 -6.47 0.86 -25.38
CA GLY A 53 -7.07 0.30 -26.60
C GLY A 53 -7.37 1.34 -27.69
N MET A 54 -7.78 2.55 -27.28
CA MET A 54 -8.02 3.69 -28.17
C MET A 54 -6.74 4.44 -28.58
N LYS A 55 -5.56 4.03 -28.11
CA LYS A 55 -4.26 4.72 -28.31
C LYS A 55 -4.29 6.20 -27.88
N ASN A 56 -5.11 6.55 -26.91
CA ASN A 56 -5.22 7.93 -26.38
C ASN A 56 -4.28 8.13 -25.18
N GLU A 57 -3.01 8.38 -25.48
CA GLU A 57 -1.96 8.57 -24.46
C GLU A 57 -2.27 9.72 -23.49
N LYS A 58 -2.90 10.80 -23.98
CA LYS A 58 -3.23 11.94 -23.13
C LYS A 58 -4.25 11.58 -22.07
N ALA A 59 -5.35 10.92 -22.43
CA ALA A 59 -6.37 10.49 -21.50
C ALA A 59 -5.83 9.40 -20.54
N LEU A 60 -4.94 8.52 -21.01
CA LEU A 60 -4.24 7.56 -20.21
C LEU A 60 -3.41 8.22 -19.10
N LYS A 61 -2.56 9.20 -19.45
CA LYS A 61 -1.75 9.98 -18.49
C LYS A 61 -2.62 10.76 -17.51
N GLN A 62 -3.72 11.36 -17.98
CA GLN A 62 -4.67 12.04 -17.11
C GLN A 62 -5.32 11.10 -16.09
N THR A 63 -5.68 9.88 -16.48
CA THR A 63 -6.22 8.87 -15.56
C THR A 63 -5.21 8.50 -14.49
N ILE A 64 -3.96 8.26 -14.86
CA ILE A 64 -2.88 7.96 -13.91
C ILE A 64 -2.68 9.14 -12.95
N ALA A 65 -2.68 10.37 -13.45
CA ALA A 65 -2.55 11.58 -12.61
C ALA A 65 -3.70 11.72 -11.60
N ILE A 66 -4.94 11.48 -12.01
CA ILE A 66 -6.12 11.50 -11.12
C ILE A 66 -5.96 10.44 -10.01
N THR A 67 -5.65 9.21 -10.40
CA THR A 67 -5.47 8.09 -9.47
C THR A 67 -4.36 8.40 -8.46
N THR A 68 -3.23 8.93 -8.92
CA THR A 68 -2.10 9.33 -8.06
C THR A 68 -2.53 10.36 -7.03
N ARG A 69 -3.26 11.40 -7.44
CA ARG A 69 -3.72 12.46 -6.53
C ARG A 69 -4.68 11.92 -5.48
N ILE A 70 -5.66 11.11 -5.88
CA ILE A 70 -6.66 10.55 -4.96
C ILE A 70 -5.96 9.60 -3.97
N CYS A 71 -5.07 8.71 -4.43
CA CYS A 71 -4.32 7.83 -3.56
C CYS A 71 -3.39 8.58 -2.60
N LEU A 72 -2.78 9.69 -3.04
CA LEU A 72 -1.99 10.56 -2.17
C LEU A 72 -2.84 11.20 -1.08
N VAL A 73 -3.99 11.78 -1.44
CA VAL A 73 -4.89 12.43 -0.46
C VAL A 73 -5.38 11.40 0.56
N LEU A 74 -5.84 10.23 0.11
CA LEU A 74 -6.27 9.17 1.00
C LEU A 74 -5.12 8.63 1.85
N GLY A 75 -3.94 8.42 1.27
CA GLY A 75 -2.76 7.97 2.00
C GLY A 75 -2.34 8.95 3.09
N ILE A 76 -2.32 10.24 2.80
CA ILE A 76 -2.03 11.29 3.78
C ILE A 76 -3.09 11.31 4.88
N LEU A 77 -4.38 11.24 4.51
CA LEU A 77 -5.48 11.22 5.46
C LEU A 77 -5.36 10.04 6.44
N PHE A 78 -5.18 8.83 5.92
CA PHE A 78 -5.02 7.64 6.74
C PHE A 78 -3.74 7.68 7.59
N THR A 79 -2.63 8.18 7.05
CA THR A 79 -1.39 8.36 7.80
C THR A 79 -1.60 9.31 8.98
N VAL A 80 -2.25 10.46 8.77
CA VAL A 80 -2.53 11.43 9.83
C VAL A 80 -3.46 10.84 10.89
N ILE A 81 -4.55 10.18 10.48
CA ILE A 81 -5.49 9.55 11.41
C ILE A 81 -4.77 8.47 12.25
N THR A 82 -3.99 7.61 11.60
CA THR A 82 -3.28 6.52 12.29
C THR A 82 -2.17 7.04 13.20
N TRP A 83 -1.51 8.13 12.83
CA TRP A 83 -0.46 8.75 13.64
C TRP A 83 -1.02 9.50 14.85
N CYS A 84 -2.10 10.26 14.67
CA CYS A 84 -2.69 11.09 15.72
C CYS A 84 -3.56 10.29 16.70
N PHE A 85 -4.25 9.26 16.23
CA PHE A 85 -5.25 8.53 17.02
C PHE A 85 -5.04 7.01 17.08
N PRO A 86 -3.81 6.49 17.20
CA PRO A 86 -3.57 5.05 17.16
C PRO A 86 -4.21 4.31 18.35
N GLU A 87 -4.27 4.94 19.53
CA GLU A 87 -4.92 4.36 20.71
C GLU A 87 -6.42 4.22 20.54
N ILE A 88 -7.07 5.23 19.96
CA ILE A 88 -8.52 5.20 19.70
C ILE A 88 -8.84 4.08 18.72
N ILE A 89 -8.03 3.93 17.67
CA ILE A 89 -8.18 2.87 16.68
C ILE A 89 -8.10 1.50 17.36
N MET A 90 -7.08 1.28 18.20
CA MET A 90 -6.93 0.00 18.90
C MET A 90 -8.06 -0.25 19.92
N LYS A 91 -8.51 0.77 20.64
CA LYS A 91 -9.60 0.67 21.63
C LYS A 91 -10.95 0.31 20.99
N ILE A 92 -11.16 0.55 19.69
CA ILE A 92 -12.36 0.11 18.97
C ILE A 92 -12.42 -1.42 18.89
N PHE A 93 -11.25 -2.07 18.78
CA PHE A 93 -11.18 -3.51 18.57
C PHE A 93 -10.95 -4.31 19.86
N ILE A 94 -10.27 -3.72 20.86
CA ILE A 94 -9.89 -4.44 22.07
C ILE A 94 -9.75 -3.48 23.27
N SER A 95 -10.00 -4.02 24.49
CA SER A 95 -9.90 -3.26 25.75
C SER A 95 -8.64 -3.62 26.56
N GLU A 96 -7.86 -4.60 26.13
CA GLU A 96 -6.69 -5.09 26.88
C GLU A 96 -5.49 -4.14 26.73
N PRO A 97 -4.98 -3.52 27.83
CA PRO A 97 -3.94 -2.49 27.74
C PRO A 97 -2.63 -2.99 27.13
N ALA A 98 -2.25 -4.25 27.38
CA ALA A 98 -1.03 -4.84 26.86
C ALA A 98 -1.04 -4.94 25.33
N VAL A 99 -2.19 -5.37 24.75
CA VAL A 99 -2.39 -5.47 23.31
C VAL A 99 -2.47 -4.10 22.66
N ILE A 100 -3.15 -3.14 23.32
CA ILE A 100 -3.25 -1.75 22.83
C ILE A 100 -1.87 -1.12 22.70
N SER A 101 -1.03 -1.23 23.73
CA SER A 101 0.32 -0.65 23.73
C SER A 101 1.19 -1.15 22.57
N GLN A 102 1.17 -2.46 22.32
CA GLN A 102 1.91 -3.06 21.22
C GLN A 102 1.31 -2.69 19.84
N GLY A 103 -0.01 -2.66 19.72
CA GLY A 103 -0.71 -2.26 18.50
C GLY A 103 -0.48 -0.79 18.15
N VAL A 104 -0.43 0.10 19.14
CA VAL A 104 -0.09 1.53 18.95
C VAL A 104 1.32 1.69 18.37
N SER A 105 2.29 0.97 18.93
CA SER A 105 3.68 1.02 18.45
C SER A 105 3.79 0.53 17.00
N TYR A 106 3.09 -0.56 16.68
CA TYR A 106 3.00 -1.12 15.34
C TYR A 106 2.35 -0.16 14.34
N LEU A 107 1.18 0.39 14.69
CA LEU A 107 0.42 1.31 13.82
C LEU A 107 1.20 2.60 13.53
N LYS A 108 1.91 3.18 14.51
CA LYS A 108 2.72 4.39 14.29
C LYS A 108 3.79 4.18 13.22
N VAL A 109 4.50 3.07 13.26
CA VAL A 109 5.52 2.76 12.25
C VAL A 109 4.86 2.48 10.90
N LEU A 110 3.79 1.69 10.90
CA LEU A 110 3.14 1.25 9.68
C LEU A 110 2.36 2.38 8.98
N SER A 111 1.92 3.42 9.71
CA SER A 111 1.18 4.56 9.16
C SER A 111 1.93 5.23 8.00
N VAL A 112 3.24 5.35 8.11
CA VAL A 112 4.09 5.93 7.05
C VAL A 112 4.02 5.10 5.76
N SER A 113 3.82 3.79 5.87
CA SER A 113 3.71 2.90 4.71
C SER A 113 2.41 3.06 3.92
N CYS A 114 1.36 3.67 4.49
CA CYS A 114 0.06 3.81 3.82
C CYS A 114 0.17 4.57 2.50
N ILE A 115 0.88 5.70 2.47
CA ILE A 115 1.06 6.48 1.24
C ILE A 115 1.75 5.63 0.16
N LEU A 116 2.82 4.94 0.52
CA LEU A 116 3.60 4.11 -0.39
C LEU A 116 2.78 2.94 -0.92
N MET A 117 2.02 2.29 -0.04
CA MET A 117 1.16 1.15 -0.38
C MET A 117 0.05 1.55 -1.36
N GLY A 118 -0.63 2.68 -1.11
CA GLY A 118 -1.70 3.16 -1.99
C GLY A 118 -1.20 3.44 -3.41
N LEU A 119 -0.06 4.12 -3.54
CA LEU A 119 0.56 4.42 -4.83
C LEU A 119 1.06 3.16 -5.54
N SER A 120 1.71 2.24 -4.81
CA SER A 120 2.18 0.97 -5.38
C SER A 120 1.04 0.12 -5.92
N LEU A 121 -0.08 0.03 -5.19
CA LEU A 121 -1.27 -0.69 -5.64
C LEU A 121 -1.89 -0.04 -6.88
N ALA A 122 -2.02 1.28 -6.89
CA ALA A 122 -2.57 2.02 -8.02
C ALA A 122 -1.73 1.80 -9.29
N TYR A 123 -0.43 2.00 -9.21
CA TYR A 123 0.47 1.79 -10.35
C TYR A 123 0.53 0.34 -10.80
N SER A 124 0.50 -0.61 -9.88
CA SER A 124 0.44 -2.04 -10.21
C SER A 124 -0.81 -2.40 -11.02
N ASN A 125 -1.97 -1.84 -10.67
CA ASN A 125 -3.21 -2.04 -11.41
C ASN A 125 -3.16 -1.39 -12.79
N VAL A 126 -2.61 -0.18 -12.91
CA VAL A 126 -2.37 0.47 -14.21
C VAL A 126 -1.48 -0.39 -15.11
N TYR A 127 -0.38 -0.94 -14.59
CA TYR A 127 0.50 -1.79 -15.40
C TYR A 127 -0.17 -3.09 -15.85
N ARG A 128 -0.96 -3.70 -15.00
CA ARG A 128 -1.74 -4.89 -15.36
C ARG A 128 -2.74 -4.58 -16.47
N SER A 129 -3.38 -3.42 -16.43
CA SER A 129 -4.39 -3.01 -17.42
C SER A 129 -3.81 -2.77 -18.82
N VAL A 130 -2.56 -2.37 -18.92
CA VAL A 130 -1.85 -2.18 -20.20
C VAL A 130 -1.08 -3.42 -20.66
N GLY A 131 -1.35 -4.58 -20.07
CA GLY A 131 -0.74 -5.86 -20.43
C GLY A 131 0.70 -6.06 -19.93
N ASN A 132 1.16 -5.27 -18.96
CA ASN A 132 2.52 -5.33 -18.43
C ASN A 132 2.56 -5.80 -16.97
N ALA A 133 1.94 -6.97 -16.71
CA ALA A 133 1.82 -7.52 -15.35
C ALA A 133 3.13 -8.07 -14.75
N LYS A 134 4.18 -8.23 -15.55
CA LYS A 134 5.44 -8.85 -15.11
C LYS A 134 6.14 -8.01 -14.03
N TRP A 135 6.21 -6.71 -14.19
CA TRP A 135 6.93 -5.82 -13.27
C TRP A 135 6.29 -5.69 -11.90
N PRO A 136 4.96 -5.49 -11.77
CA PRO A 136 4.29 -5.59 -10.48
C PRO A 136 4.49 -6.95 -9.79
N LEU A 137 4.54 -8.04 -10.55
CA LEU A 137 4.80 -9.36 -10.00
C LEU A 137 6.21 -9.47 -9.42
N PHE A 138 7.25 -9.05 -10.16
CA PHE A 138 8.63 -9.05 -9.65
C PHE A 138 8.80 -8.14 -8.44
N SER A 139 8.17 -6.96 -8.46
CA SER A 139 8.17 -6.04 -7.31
C SER A 139 7.57 -6.70 -6.06
N SER A 140 6.41 -7.35 -6.21
CA SER A 140 5.74 -8.01 -5.07
C SER A 140 6.51 -9.21 -4.54
N ILE A 141 7.14 -10.00 -5.42
CA ILE A 141 7.99 -11.13 -5.02
C ILE A 141 9.23 -10.61 -4.27
N GLY A 142 9.90 -9.60 -4.81
CA GLY A 142 11.06 -8.99 -4.15
C GLY A 142 10.72 -8.41 -2.78
N ALA A 143 9.59 -7.68 -2.68
CA ALA A 143 9.10 -7.14 -1.42
C ALA A 143 8.74 -8.23 -0.40
N PHE A 144 8.21 -9.37 -0.84
CA PHE A 144 7.90 -10.50 0.02
C PHE A 144 9.17 -11.10 0.66
N PHE A 145 10.20 -11.40 -0.11
CA PHE A 145 11.45 -11.92 0.42
C PHE A 145 12.17 -10.91 1.31
N LEU A 146 12.13 -9.64 0.93
CA LEU A 146 12.72 -8.56 1.72
C LEU A 146 11.99 -8.40 3.07
N ASN A 147 10.67 -8.48 3.08
CA ASN A 147 9.86 -8.45 4.30
C ASN A 147 10.24 -9.58 5.26
N ILE A 148 10.29 -10.84 4.78
CA ILE A 148 10.69 -11.98 5.61
C ILE A 148 12.10 -11.79 6.17
N GLY A 149 13.07 -11.37 5.34
CA GLY A 149 14.44 -11.13 5.79
C GLY A 149 14.54 -10.01 6.83
N CYS A 150 13.88 -8.88 6.61
CA CYS A 150 13.86 -7.78 7.56
C CYS A 150 13.13 -8.16 8.85
N ASN A 151 12.02 -8.88 8.77
CA ASN A 151 11.30 -9.37 9.95
C ASN A 151 12.19 -10.27 10.79
N TYR A 152 12.90 -11.21 10.17
CA TYR A 152 13.83 -12.08 10.87
C TYR A 152 14.92 -11.29 11.61
N ILE A 153 15.44 -10.25 10.99
CA ILE A 153 16.48 -9.39 11.57
C ILE A 153 15.93 -8.56 12.73
N PHE A 154 14.83 -7.85 12.53
CA PHE A 154 14.33 -6.86 13.48
C PHE A 154 13.43 -7.43 14.58
N ILE A 155 12.70 -8.50 14.32
CA ILE A 155 11.90 -9.18 15.35
C ILE A 155 12.82 -9.86 16.36
N PHE A 156 13.82 -10.62 15.87
CA PHE A 156 14.67 -11.48 16.70
C PHE A 156 16.04 -10.87 17.03
N GLY A 157 16.32 -9.64 16.60
CA GLY A 157 17.58 -8.98 16.92
C GLY A 157 18.82 -9.67 16.33
N LYS A 158 18.72 -10.23 15.11
CA LYS A 158 19.85 -10.93 14.48
C LYS A 158 20.79 -9.95 13.77
N PHE A 159 22.02 -10.41 13.47
CA PHE A 159 23.05 -9.62 12.77
C PHE A 159 23.41 -8.30 13.44
N GLY A 160 23.27 -8.17 14.77
CA GLY A 160 23.59 -6.97 15.52
C GLY A 160 22.50 -5.89 15.53
N ALA A 161 21.32 -6.18 14.97
CA ALA A 161 20.16 -5.32 15.10
C ALA A 161 19.54 -5.46 16.51
N PRO A 162 18.92 -4.41 17.05
CA PRO A 162 18.16 -4.51 18.29
C PRO A 162 16.94 -5.41 18.12
N GLU A 163 16.61 -6.18 19.16
CA GLU A 163 15.38 -6.94 19.22
C GLU A 163 14.19 -5.98 19.46
N LEU A 164 13.40 -5.73 18.41
CA LEU A 164 12.31 -4.75 18.44
C LEU A 164 10.92 -5.42 18.54
N GLY A 165 10.85 -6.75 18.48
CA GLY A 165 9.61 -7.49 18.59
C GLY A 165 8.55 -7.02 17.56
N VAL A 166 7.38 -6.63 18.03
CA VAL A 166 6.25 -6.17 17.21
C VAL A 166 6.61 -4.94 16.36
N THR A 167 7.36 -4.00 16.90
CA THR A 167 7.84 -2.81 16.17
C THR A 167 8.80 -3.22 15.05
N GLY A 168 9.58 -4.28 15.25
CA GLY A 168 10.45 -4.85 14.24
C GLY A 168 9.69 -5.40 13.04
N ALA A 169 8.54 -6.04 13.25
CA ALA A 169 7.65 -6.49 12.18
C ALA A 169 7.11 -5.30 11.36
N ALA A 170 6.71 -4.20 12.03
CA ALA A 170 6.26 -3.00 11.35
C ALA A 170 7.36 -2.37 10.49
N LEU A 171 8.61 -2.34 10.99
CA LEU A 171 9.77 -1.84 10.24
C LEU A 171 10.08 -2.71 9.03
N GLY A 172 10.04 -4.03 9.17
CA GLY A 172 10.23 -4.95 8.05
C GLY A 172 9.20 -4.75 6.96
N THR A 173 7.94 -4.57 7.33
CA THR A 173 6.86 -4.27 6.39
C THR A 173 7.05 -2.90 5.74
N LEU A 174 7.43 -1.87 6.49
CA LEU A 174 7.72 -0.54 5.94
C LEU A 174 8.85 -0.59 4.90
N ILE A 175 9.94 -1.27 5.19
CA ILE A 175 11.08 -1.42 4.26
C ILE A 175 10.64 -2.14 2.97
N ALA A 176 9.86 -3.20 3.10
CA ALA A 176 9.32 -3.94 1.95
C ALA A 176 8.41 -3.04 1.09
N ARG A 177 7.58 -2.18 1.71
CA ARG A 177 6.72 -1.21 0.98
C ARG A 177 7.54 -0.11 0.29
N ILE A 178 8.61 0.38 0.93
CA ILE A 178 9.54 1.32 0.30
C ILE A 178 10.16 0.68 -0.93
N PHE A 179 10.64 -0.54 -0.83
CA PHE A 179 11.22 -1.27 -1.95
C PHE A 179 10.21 -1.45 -3.10
N GLU A 180 9.00 -1.91 -2.79
CA GLU A 180 7.93 -2.11 -3.78
C GLU A 180 7.60 -0.79 -4.52
N PHE A 181 7.45 0.29 -3.79
CA PHE A 181 7.16 1.61 -4.34
C PHE A 181 8.30 2.13 -5.21
N VAL A 182 9.54 2.10 -4.71
CA VAL A 182 10.72 2.56 -5.44
C VAL A 182 10.91 1.75 -6.72
N PHE A 183 10.75 0.44 -6.66
CA PHE A 183 10.88 -0.44 -7.82
C PHE A 183 9.85 -0.10 -8.91
N ILE A 184 8.58 0.06 -8.54
CA ILE A 184 7.50 0.42 -9.48
C ILE A 184 7.71 1.82 -10.06
N CYS A 185 8.09 2.80 -9.22
CA CYS A 185 8.36 4.16 -9.67
C CYS A 185 9.60 4.25 -10.57
N MET A 186 10.67 3.55 -10.25
CA MET A 186 11.85 3.47 -11.11
C MET A 186 11.48 2.92 -12.48
N TYR A 187 10.69 1.86 -12.51
CA TYR A 187 10.23 1.31 -13.78
C TYR A 187 9.39 2.31 -14.56
N LEU A 188 8.43 2.99 -13.90
CA LEU A 188 7.55 3.99 -14.51
C LEU A 188 8.34 5.16 -15.14
N ILE A 189 9.38 5.65 -14.46
CA ILE A 189 10.10 6.86 -14.87
C ILE A 189 11.19 6.55 -15.91
N PHE A 190 11.94 5.46 -15.71
CA PHE A 190 13.15 5.21 -16.47
C PHE A 190 13.00 4.16 -17.57
N PHE A 191 12.17 3.15 -17.38
CA PHE A 191 12.10 2.00 -18.28
C PHE A 191 10.83 1.95 -19.11
N ASP A 192 9.75 2.61 -18.68
CA ASP A 192 8.49 2.56 -19.39
C ASP A 192 8.44 3.56 -20.54
N LYS A 193 8.80 3.07 -21.73
CA LYS A 193 8.65 3.83 -22.99
C LYS A 193 7.22 3.78 -23.55
N LYS A 194 6.35 2.90 -23.04
CA LYS A 194 5.01 2.69 -23.60
C LYS A 194 4.00 3.71 -23.09
N ILE A 195 3.96 3.96 -21.78
CA ILE A 195 3.06 4.93 -21.17
C ILE A 195 3.69 6.33 -21.24
N GLY A 196 5.01 6.42 -21.06
CA GLY A 196 5.75 7.68 -21.11
C GLY A 196 5.29 8.70 -20.07
N PHE A 197 4.83 8.22 -18.89
CA PHE A 197 4.36 9.07 -17.80
C PHE A 197 5.55 9.72 -17.09
N ARG A 198 5.46 11.03 -16.85
CA ARG A 198 6.48 11.81 -16.13
C ARG A 198 5.88 12.43 -14.88
N ILE A 199 6.71 12.73 -13.89
CA ILE A 199 6.29 13.37 -12.63
C ILE A 199 5.52 14.67 -12.88
N HIS A 200 5.89 15.45 -13.91
CA HIS A 200 5.18 16.66 -14.31
C HIS A 200 3.72 16.37 -14.73
N ASP A 201 3.44 15.19 -15.26
CA ASP A 201 2.08 14.83 -15.72
C ASP A 201 1.09 14.70 -14.55
N ILE A 202 1.58 14.53 -13.32
CA ILE A 202 0.76 14.52 -12.09
C ILE A 202 -0.04 15.83 -11.96
N PHE A 203 0.48 16.96 -12.44
CA PHE A 203 -0.14 18.27 -12.32
C PHE A 203 -1.04 18.66 -13.52
N MET A 204 -1.27 17.77 -14.47
CA MET A 204 -2.15 18.04 -15.63
C MET A 204 -3.58 18.37 -15.19
N LYS A 205 -4.23 19.28 -15.93
CA LYS A 205 -5.65 19.58 -15.75
C LYS A 205 -6.49 18.39 -16.22
N CYS A 206 -7.29 17.81 -15.31
CA CYS A 206 -8.03 16.56 -15.55
C CYS A 206 -9.55 16.70 -15.27
N GLN A 207 -10.11 17.93 -15.30
CA GLN A 207 -11.48 18.22 -14.83
C GLN A 207 -12.55 17.34 -15.49
N ASN A 208 -12.46 17.10 -16.79
CA ASN A 208 -13.48 16.32 -17.53
C ASN A 208 -13.44 14.81 -17.19
N LEU A 209 -12.25 14.25 -16.95
CA LEU A 209 -12.07 12.85 -16.64
C LEU A 209 -12.26 12.52 -15.14
N MET A 210 -12.12 13.51 -14.26
CA MET A 210 -12.30 13.33 -12.82
C MET A 210 -13.69 12.81 -12.46
N LYS A 211 -14.74 13.40 -13.08
CA LYS A 211 -16.13 13.00 -12.84
C LYS A 211 -16.37 11.56 -13.30
N GLU A 212 -15.91 11.20 -14.47
CA GLU A 212 -16.01 9.83 -15.02
C GLU A 212 -15.25 8.83 -14.15
N TYR A 213 -14.03 9.18 -13.71
CA TYR A 213 -13.23 8.34 -12.82
C TYR A 213 -13.96 8.05 -11.49
N VAL A 214 -14.50 9.08 -10.86
CA VAL A 214 -15.21 8.94 -9.58
C VAL A 214 -16.48 8.08 -9.76
N GLN A 215 -17.23 8.27 -10.84
CA GLN A 215 -18.43 7.47 -11.15
C GLN A 215 -18.12 5.98 -11.36
N ILE A 216 -16.96 5.66 -11.93
CA ILE A 216 -16.52 4.27 -12.14
C ILE A 216 -15.95 3.67 -10.85
N SER A 217 -15.15 4.44 -10.12
CA SER A 217 -14.42 3.93 -8.96
C SER A 217 -15.28 3.75 -7.71
N ILE A 218 -16.27 4.63 -7.47
CA ILE A 218 -17.12 4.54 -6.26
C ILE A 218 -17.89 3.20 -6.18
N PRO A 219 -18.60 2.73 -7.23
CA PRO A 219 -19.30 1.43 -7.16
C PRO A 219 -18.33 0.26 -6.88
N VAL A 220 -17.12 0.32 -7.41
CA VAL A 220 -16.10 -0.72 -7.20
C VAL A 220 -15.62 -0.73 -5.76
N VAL A 221 -15.32 0.45 -5.18
CA VAL A 221 -14.91 0.56 -3.77
C VAL A 221 -16.00 0.09 -2.80
N ILE A 222 -17.28 0.23 -3.16
CA ILE A 222 -18.40 -0.20 -2.31
C ILE A 222 -18.63 -1.72 -2.43
N SER A 223 -18.26 -2.33 -3.56
CA SER A 223 -18.46 -3.76 -3.80
C SER A 223 -17.36 -4.65 -3.22
N ASP A 224 -16.18 -4.10 -2.93
CA ASP A 224 -15.04 -4.79 -2.32
C ASP A 224 -15.10 -4.74 -0.78
#